data_aa9bf18d7bea5a9fcbecd56151eddc7f
#
_entry.id   aa9bf18d7bea5a9fcbecd56151eddc7f
#
_cell.length_a   1.000
_cell.length_b   1.000
_cell.length_c   1.000
_cell.angle_alpha   90.00
_cell.angle_beta   90.00
_cell.angle_gamma   90.00
#
_symmetry.space_group_name_H-M   'P 1'
#
loop_
_entity.id
_entity.type
_entity.pdbx_description
1 polymer ?
#
loop_
_entity_poly.entity_id
_entity_poly.type
_entity_poly.pdbx_seq_one_letter_code
_entity_poly.pdbx_strand_id
1 'polypeptide(L)'
;MLAKIRSIADTLAPRLIEIRRHLHAHPELSGQEHQTAAYIAGVLSAAGLHTQEAVGKTGVVGELGGAGTDPRLLAIRTDMDALPIVERTGLAFSSRNEGIMHACGHDVHTTVGLGTAMILAQLGEELPGNMRFIFQPAEEIAQGAAWMVADGVMQAVDSIFSLHVFPSILAGSIGIRYGALTAAADDIEMTIVGESGHGARPHEAIDAIWIASQVITGLQQAISRTQNPLRPIVLTIGTISGGRAPNIIADRVQMSGTVRSLHPETHAILPDWIEQVVTDIC
;
A
#
# COMPACT_ATOMS: atom_id res chain seq x y z
N MET A 1 -9.49 3.35 -33.01
CA MET A 1 -8.61 3.27 -31.84
C MET A 1 -8.89 2.05 -30.96
N LEU A 2 -10.07 1.86 -30.34
CA LEU A 2 -10.34 0.72 -29.43
C LEU A 2 -10.09 -0.67 -30.06
N ALA A 3 -10.49 -0.90 -31.31
CA ALA A 3 -10.24 -2.18 -32.00
C ALA A 3 -8.73 -2.45 -32.17
N LYS A 4 -7.94 -1.40 -32.49
CA LYS A 4 -6.47 -1.48 -32.61
C LYS A 4 -5.83 -1.81 -31.25
N ILE A 5 -6.25 -1.13 -30.18
CA ILE A 5 -5.80 -1.41 -28.81
C ILE A 5 -6.05 -2.87 -28.44
N ARG A 6 -7.25 -3.38 -28.69
CA ARG A 6 -7.59 -4.79 -28.42
C ARG A 6 -6.71 -5.76 -29.21
N SER A 7 -6.52 -5.51 -30.50
CA SER A 7 -5.69 -6.36 -31.35
C SER A 7 -4.24 -6.39 -30.88
N ILE A 8 -3.68 -5.24 -30.46
CA ILE A 8 -2.31 -5.17 -29.89
C ILE A 8 -2.26 -5.91 -28.56
N ALA A 9 -3.26 -5.72 -27.68
CA ALA A 9 -3.32 -6.40 -26.39
C ALA A 9 -3.39 -7.92 -26.55
N ASP A 10 -4.22 -8.44 -27.47
CA ASP A 10 -4.29 -9.86 -27.77
C ASP A 10 -2.94 -10.42 -28.27
N THR A 11 -2.24 -9.66 -29.09
CA THR A 11 -0.90 -10.03 -29.59
C THR A 11 0.13 -10.05 -28.46
N LEU A 12 0.05 -9.13 -27.51
CA LEU A 12 0.97 -9.02 -26.38
C LEU A 12 0.64 -9.99 -25.23
N ALA A 13 -0.55 -10.57 -25.18
CA ALA A 13 -1.01 -11.38 -24.06
C ALA A 13 -0.03 -12.50 -23.64
N PRO A 14 0.60 -13.30 -24.55
CA PRO A 14 1.59 -14.29 -24.15
C PRO A 14 2.79 -13.66 -23.45
N ARG A 15 3.29 -12.52 -23.97
CA ARG A 15 4.41 -11.79 -23.38
C ARG A 15 4.07 -11.20 -22.02
N LEU A 16 2.88 -10.69 -21.84
CA LEU A 16 2.41 -10.17 -20.55
C LEU A 16 2.30 -11.27 -19.49
N ILE A 17 1.86 -12.46 -19.87
CA ILE A 17 1.86 -13.64 -18.99
C ILE A 17 3.28 -14.00 -18.56
N GLU A 18 4.26 -13.96 -19.46
CA GLU A 18 5.67 -14.20 -19.13
C GLU A 18 6.21 -13.14 -18.17
N ILE A 19 5.95 -11.85 -18.42
CA ILE A 19 6.33 -10.74 -17.54
C ILE A 19 5.77 -10.95 -16.14
N ARG A 20 4.47 -11.20 -16.03
CA ARG A 20 3.81 -11.43 -14.75
C ARG A 20 4.42 -12.61 -13.98
N ARG A 21 4.65 -13.73 -14.66
CA ARG A 21 5.24 -14.92 -14.03
C ARG A 21 6.69 -14.71 -13.63
N HIS A 22 7.44 -13.91 -14.39
CA HIS A 22 8.81 -13.54 -14.03
C HIS A 22 8.82 -12.69 -12.75
N LEU A 23 8.01 -11.63 -12.68
CA LEU A 23 7.88 -10.77 -11.50
C LEU A 23 7.44 -11.58 -10.28
N HIS A 24 6.43 -12.43 -10.44
CA HIS A 24 5.92 -13.28 -9.36
C HIS A 24 6.99 -14.24 -8.80
N ALA A 25 7.85 -14.78 -9.68
CA ALA A 25 8.90 -15.71 -9.29
C ALA A 25 10.12 -15.01 -8.63
N HIS A 26 10.26 -13.68 -8.79
CA HIS A 26 11.40 -12.93 -8.27
C HIS A 26 10.95 -11.72 -7.46
N PRO A 27 10.11 -11.90 -6.42
CA PRO A 27 9.61 -10.81 -5.61
C PRO A 27 10.71 -10.17 -4.75
N GLU A 28 10.67 -8.86 -4.58
CA GLU A 28 11.58 -8.11 -3.72
C GLU A 28 10.81 -7.28 -2.72
N LEU A 29 11.34 -7.12 -1.49
CA LEU A 29 10.70 -6.36 -0.43
C LEU A 29 10.75 -4.85 -0.69
N SER A 30 9.86 -4.12 -0.03
CA SER A 30 9.77 -2.65 -0.04
C SER A 30 11.14 -1.98 0.18
N GLY A 31 11.55 -1.11 -0.74
CA GLY A 31 12.83 -0.41 -0.75
C GLY A 31 14.05 -1.24 -1.17
N GLN A 32 13.85 -2.47 -1.63
CA GLN A 32 14.89 -3.40 -2.10
C GLN A 32 14.62 -3.92 -3.53
N GLU A 33 13.72 -3.30 -4.27
CA GLU A 33 13.19 -3.73 -5.57
C GLU A 33 14.18 -3.46 -6.73
N HIS A 34 15.47 -3.78 -6.54
CA HIS A 34 16.53 -3.43 -7.50
C HIS A 34 16.45 -4.22 -8.81
N GLN A 35 16.21 -5.53 -8.73
CA GLN A 35 16.11 -6.39 -9.93
C GLN A 35 14.77 -6.15 -10.63
N THR A 36 13.71 -5.94 -9.88
CA THR A 36 12.39 -5.57 -10.38
C THR A 36 12.46 -4.24 -11.14
N ALA A 37 13.13 -3.23 -10.59
CA ALA A 37 13.35 -1.94 -11.25
C ALA A 37 14.12 -2.08 -12.57
N ALA A 38 15.25 -2.78 -12.55
CA ALA A 38 16.05 -3.02 -13.76
C ALA A 38 15.26 -3.79 -14.84
N TYR A 39 14.44 -4.76 -14.42
CA TYR A 39 13.58 -5.50 -15.33
C TYR A 39 12.52 -4.61 -15.98
N ILE A 40 11.83 -3.78 -15.18
CA ILE A 40 10.83 -2.80 -15.64
C ILE A 40 11.48 -1.83 -16.62
N ALA A 41 12.61 -1.23 -16.25
CA ALA A 41 13.35 -0.28 -17.09
C ALA A 41 13.75 -0.90 -18.44
N GLY A 42 14.21 -2.14 -18.42
CA GLY A 42 14.54 -2.88 -19.64
C GLY A 42 13.33 -3.09 -20.57
N VAL A 43 12.16 -3.44 -20.01
CA VAL A 43 10.92 -3.60 -20.80
C VAL A 43 10.45 -2.29 -21.39
N LEU A 44 10.45 -1.19 -20.63
CA LEU A 44 10.04 0.14 -21.09
C LEU A 44 10.97 0.67 -22.18
N SER A 45 12.28 0.55 -21.97
CA SER A 45 13.29 0.98 -22.97
C SER A 45 13.18 0.18 -24.27
N ALA A 46 12.94 -1.13 -24.19
CA ALA A 46 12.71 -1.99 -25.36
C ALA A 46 11.41 -1.63 -26.10
N ALA A 47 10.44 -1.06 -25.40
CA ALA A 47 9.20 -0.54 -26.00
C ALA A 47 9.36 0.89 -26.58
N GLY A 48 10.52 1.53 -26.42
CA GLY A 48 10.84 2.84 -26.97
C GLY A 48 10.48 4.02 -26.08
N LEU A 49 10.21 3.80 -24.77
CA LEU A 49 9.96 4.88 -23.82
C LEU A 49 11.30 5.49 -23.35
N HIS A 50 11.27 6.79 -23.07
CA HIS A 50 12.33 7.41 -22.27
C HIS A 50 12.17 6.93 -20.81
N THR A 51 13.21 6.30 -20.28
CA THR A 51 13.14 5.61 -18.98
C THR A 51 14.13 6.22 -18.00
N GLN A 52 13.66 6.47 -16.77
CA GLN A 52 14.46 6.92 -15.63
C GLN A 52 14.31 5.91 -14.48
N GLU A 53 15.45 5.44 -13.98
CA GLU A 53 15.55 4.57 -12.81
C GLU A 53 15.90 5.36 -11.55
N ALA A 54 15.81 4.72 -10.39
CA ALA A 54 16.15 5.27 -9.08
C ALA A 54 15.36 6.53 -8.69
N VAL A 55 14.13 6.69 -9.19
CA VAL A 55 13.19 7.72 -8.76
C VAL A 55 12.51 7.26 -7.46
N GLY A 56 12.67 8.00 -6.39
CA GLY A 56 12.22 7.53 -5.06
C GLY A 56 12.96 6.26 -4.62
N LYS A 57 14.28 6.22 -4.76
CA LYS A 57 15.22 5.12 -4.49
C LYS A 57 15.20 4.02 -5.56
N THR A 58 14.21 3.12 -5.55
CA THR A 58 14.14 1.96 -6.47
C THR A 58 13.04 2.10 -7.52
N GLY A 59 12.26 3.18 -7.51
CA GLY A 59 11.19 3.39 -8.48
C GLY A 59 11.68 3.65 -9.89
N VAL A 60 10.79 3.42 -10.86
CA VAL A 60 11.05 3.60 -12.29
C VAL A 60 9.97 4.47 -12.91
N VAL A 61 10.38 5.37 -13.79
CA VAL A 61 9.49 6.22 -14.59
C VAL A 61 9.75 6.00 -16.06
N GLY A 62 8.69 5.76 -16.83
CA GLY A 62 8.73 5.74 -18.29
C GLY A 62 7.92 6.90 -18.86
N GLU A 63 8.46 7.61 -19.83
CA GLU A 63 7.77 8.69 -20.53
C GLU A 63 7.55 8.37 -22.01
N LEU A 64 6.36 8.66 -22.48
CA LEU A 64 5.97 8.51 -23.86
C LEU A 64 5.34 9.81 -24.34
N GLY A 65 5.96 10.46 -25.32
CA GLY A 65 5.42 11.64 -25.99
C GLY A 65 4.36 11.25 -27.00
N GLY A 66 3.22 11.96 -27.01
CA GLY A 66 2.26 11.88 -28.11
C GLY A 66 2.59 12.86 -29.22
N ALA A 67 2.18 12.55 -30.44
CA ALA A 67 2.34 13.47 -31.58
C ALA A 67 1.21 14.52 -31.68
N GLY A 68 0.22 14.43 -30.79
CA GLY A 68 -0.87 15.39 -30.77
C GLY A 68 -0.50 16.74 -30.16
N THR A 69 -1.39 17.71 -30.31
CA THR A 69 -1.21 19.09 -29.80
C THR A 69 -1.72 19.25 -28.34
N ASP A 70 -2.21 18.20 -27.72
CA ASP A 70 -2.67 18.23 -26.32
C ASP A 70 -1.47 18.28 -25.37
N PRO A 71 -1.26 19.39 -24.65
CA PRO A 71 -0.10 19.54 -23.77
C PRO A 71 -0.22 18.73 -22.46
N ARG A 72 -1.39 18.15 -22.18
CA ARG A 72 -1.65 17.45 -20.91
C ARG A 72 -0.78 16.21 -20.77
N LEU A 73 -0.36 15.98 -19.53
CA LEU A 73 0.40 14.80 -19.10
C LEU A 73 -0.49 13.91 -18.23
N LEU A 74 -0.86 12.75 -18.74
CA LEU A 74 -1.56 11.73 -17.97
C LEU A 74 -0.55 10.75 -17.38
N ALA A 75 -0.62 10.52 -16.07
CA ALA A 75 0.19 9.52 -15.40
C ALA A 75 -0.61 8.22 -15.16
N ILE A 76 0.08 7.09 -15.28
CA ILE A 76 -0.42 5.77 -14.84
C ILE A 76 0.53 5.27 -13.76
N ARG A 77 -0.02 4.97 -12.56
CA ARG A 77 0.73 4.47 -11.42
C ARG A 77 0.44 3.01 -11.17
N THR A 78 1.49 2.24 -10.99
CA THR A 78 1.45 0.87 -10.45
C THR A 78 2.52 0.74 -9.37
N ASP A 79 2.29 -0.16 -8.42
CA ASP A 79 3.25 -0.55 -7.39
C ASP A 79 4.04 -1.79 -7.81
N MET A 80 5.17 -2.06 -7.12
CA MET A 80 6.10 -3.10 -7.58
C MET A 80 6.75 -3.94 -6.47
N ASP A 81 6.53 -3.61 -5.20
CA ASP A 81 7.10 -4.31 -4.05
C ASP A 81 6.30 -5.56 -3.65
N ALA A 82 6.89 -6.41 -2.83
CA ALA A 82 6.33 -7.66 -2.33
C ALA A 82 6.34 -7.71 -0.79
N LEU A 83 5.65 -8.71 -0.25
CA LEU A 83 5.43 -8.90 1.19
C LEU A 83 6.34 -10.01 1.77
N PRO A 84 6.73 -9.90 3.07
CA PRO A 84 7.48 -10.94 3.78
C PRO A 84 6.57 -12.13 4.17
N ILE A 85 6.07 -12.84 3.16
CA ILE A 85 5.12 -13.95 3.30
C ILE A 85 5.69 -15.18 2.60
N VAL A 86 5.63 -16.34 3.27
CA VAL A 86 6.01 -17.61 2.66
C VAL A 86 4.92 -18.06 1.69
N GLU A 87 5.26 -18.16 0.41
CA GLU A 87 4.32 -18.65 -0.60
C GLU A 87 4.04 -20.15 -0.45
N ARG A 88 2.76 -20.52 -0.55
CA ARG A 88 2.28 -21.92 -0.48
C ARG A 88 1.35 -22.29 -1.63
N THR A 89 1.45 -21.60 -2.76
CA THR A 89 0.54 -21.83 -3.91
C THR A 89 0.86 -23.10 -4.68
N GLY A 90 2.11 -23.57 -4.69
CA GLY A 90 2.56 -24.71 -5.47
C GLY A 90 2.55 -24.49 -7.00
N LEU A 91 2.50 -23.24 -7.44
CA LEU A 91 2.53 -22.89 -8.87
C LEU A 91 3.93 -23.10 -9.47
N ALA A 92 3.99 -23.43 -10.76
CA ALA A 92 5.26 -23.59 -11.47
C ALA A 92 6.13 -22.32 -11.53
N PHE A 93 5.52 -21.16 -11.27
CA PHE A 93 6.17 -19.85 -11.20
C PHE A 93 6.10 -19.24 -9.80
N SER A 94 5.94 -20.06 -8.75
CA SER A 94 6.02 -19.61 -7.35
C SER A 94 7.33 -18.86 -7.08
N SER A 95 7.33 -18.04 -6.06
CA SER A 95 8.47 -17.28 -5.59
C SER A 95 9.72 -18.15 -5.45
N ARG A 96 10.83 -17.66 -5.96
CA ARG A 96 12.18 -18.24 -5.79
C ARG A 96 12.95 -17.59 -4.64
N ASN A 97 12.38 -16.55 -4.03
CA ASN A 97 12.93 -15.85 -2.87
C ASN A 97 12.18 -16.33 -1.63
N GLU A 98 12.80 -17.22 -0.86
CA GLU A 98 12.19 -17.81 0.32
C GLU A 98 11.72 -16.72 1.30
N GLY A 99 10.48 -16.86 1.79
CA GLY A 99 9.88 -15.91 2.73
C GLY A 99 9.33 -14.64 2.12
N ILE A 100 9.36 -14.48 0.79
CA ILE A 100 8.85 -13.28 0.10
C ILE A 100 7.85 -13.71 -0.98
N MET A 101 6.73 -13.01 -1.10
CA MET A 101 5.68 -13.30 -2.08
C MET A 101 4.97 -12.04 -2.54
N HIS A 102 4.62 -11.96 -3.83
CA HIS A 102 3.63 -11.00 -4.33
C HIS A 102 2.20 -11.40 -3.91
N ALA A 103 1.87 -11.25 -2.61
CA ALA A 103 0.57 -11.62 -2.08
C ALA A 103 -0.50 -10.53 -2.27
N CYS A 104 -0.09 -9.27 -2.53
CA CYS A 104 -0.99 -8.14 -2.79
C CYS A 104 -1.32 -7.95 -4.30
N GLY A 105 -0.62 -8.65 -5.19
CA GLY A 105 -0.88 -8.58 -6.64
C GLY A 105 -0.11 -7.51 -7.39
N HIS A 106 0.94 -6.93 -6.80
CA HIS A 106 1.76 -5.88 -7.44
C HIS A 106 2.49 -6.38 -8.70
N ASP A 107 2.77 -7.66 -8.81
CA ASP A 107 3.24 -8.31 -10.05
C ASP A 107 2.23 -8.19 -11.21
N VAL A 108 0.94 -8.26 -10.91
CA VAL A 108 -0.14 -8.03 -11.89
C VAL A 108 -0.24 -6.54 -12.20
N HIS A 109 -0.19 -5.65 -11.18
CA HIS A 109 -0.27 -4.21 -11.39
C HIS A 109 0.88 -3.71 -12.28
N THR A 110 2.12 -4.08 -11.94
CA THR A 110 3.31 -3.79 -12.76
C THR A 110 3.15 -4.31 -14.19
N THR A 111 2.65 -5.55 -14.36
CA THR A 111 2.42 -6.12 -15.69
C THR A 111 1.38 -5.34 -16.49
N VAL A 112 0.30 -4.88 -15.87
CA VAL A 112 -0.71 -4.05 -16.52
C VAL A 112 -0.13 -2.69 -16.91
N GLY A 113 0.68 -2.07 -16.05
CA GLY A 113 1.40 -0.83 -16.36
C GLY A 113 2.33 -0.99 -17.58
N LEU A 114 3.17 -2.03 -17.57
CA LEU A 114 4.06 -2.35 -18.69
C LEU A 114 3.29 -2.66 -19.97
N GLY A 115 2.22 -3.47 -19.88
CA GLY A 115 1.36 -3.78 -21.02
C GLY A 115 0.71 -2.54 -21.62
N THR A 116 0.24 -1.63 -20.78
CA THR A 116 -0.33 -0.35 -21.22
C THR A 116 0.72 0.51 -21.91
N ALA A 117 1.94 0.59 -21.35
CA ALA A 117 3.06 1.30 -21.97
C ALA A 117 3.41 0.73 -23.36
N MET A 118 3.51 -0.60 -23.46
CA MET A 118 3.81 -1.29 -24.72
C MET A 118 2.71 -1.11 -25.77
N ILE A 119 1.44 -1.09 -25.38
CA ILE A 119 0.30 -0.85 -26.27
C ILE A 119 0.32 0.59 -26.78
N LEU A 120 0.46 1.56 -25.86
CA LEU A 120 0.44 2.97 -26.20
C LEU A 120 1.66 3.39 -27.06
N ALA A 121 2.83 2.81 -26.80
CA ALA A 121 4.01 3.01 -27.65
C ALA A 121 3.76 2.57 -29.11
N GLN A 122 3.02 1.48 -29.33
CA GLN A 122 2.65 1.03 -30.69
C GLN A 122 1.57 1.90 -31.36
N LEU A 123 0.84 2.70 -30.61
CA LEU A 123 -0.08 3.69 -31.20
C LEU A 123 0.67 4.92 -31.74
N GLY A 124 1.82 5.25 -31.17
CA GLY A 124 2.72 6.28 -31.68
C GLY A 124 2.01 7.62 -31.92
N GLU A 125 1.99 8.05 -33.19
CA GLU A 125 1.40 9.31 -33.60
C GLU A 125 -0.13 9.44 -33.36
N GLU A 126 -0.83 8.36 -33.10
CA GLU A 126 -2.27 8.40 -32.76
C GLU A 126 -2.53 8.85 -31.30
N LEU A 127 -1.49 8.96 -30.46
CA LEU A 127 -1.64 9.46 -29.10
C LEU A 127 -1.86 10.97 -29.08
N PRO A 128 -2.94 11.46 -28.46
CA PRO A 128 -3.26 12.89 -28.47
C PRO A 128 -2.39 13.73 -27.55
N GLY A 129 -1.78 13.13 -26.51
CA GLY A 129 -1.04 13.81 -25.45
C GLY A 129 0.09 12.95 -24.90
N ASN A 130 0.69 13.40 -23.79
CA ASN A 130 1.84 12.77 -23.19
C ASN A 130 1.44 11.80 -22.07
N MET A 131 2.23 10.75 -21.88
CA MET A 131 2.01 9.73 -20.86
C MET A 131 3.24 9.59 -19.98
N ARG A 132 3.02 9.45 -18.66
CA ARG A 132 4.03 9.08 -17.67
C ARG A 132 3.60 7.78 -17.00
N PHE A 133 4.46 6.77 -17.03
CA PHE A 133 4.26 5.50 -16.35
C PHE A 133 5.12 5.50 -15.10
N ILE A 134 4.48 5.34 -13.94
CA ILE A 134 5.12 5.41 -12.62
C ILE A 134 5.05 4.01 -12.01
N PHE A 135 6.22 3.40 -11.81
CA PHE A 135 6.35 2.12 -11.10
C PHE A 135 6.86 2.43 -9.70
N GLN A 136 5.93 2.47 -8.75
CA GLN A 136 6.19 2.92 -7.39
C GLN A 136 6.74 1.78 -6.53
N PRO A 137 7.88 1.98 -5.85
CA PRO A 137 8.40 1.05 -4.84
C PRO A 137 7.69 1.25 -3.50
N ALA A 138 7.95 0.36 -2.54
CA ALA A 138 7.67 0.53 -1.12
C ALA A 138 6.24 1.01 -0.80
N GLU A 139 5.24 0.43 -1.48
CA GLU A 139 3.82 0.72 -1.22
C GLU A 139 3.41 0.14 0.14
N GLU A 140 3.83 -1.09 0.43
CA GLU A 140 3.44 -1.88 1.61
C GLU A 140 3.95 -1.29 2.95
N ILE A 141 4.90 -0.36 2.88
CA ILE A 141 5.36 0.42 4.04
C ILE A 141 4.98 1.90 3.96
N ALA A 142 4.07 2.26 3.02
CA ALA A 142 3.53 3.61 2.82
C ALA A 142 4.60 4.72 2.64
N GLN A 143 5.76 4.41 2.05
CA GLN A 143 6.88 5.35 1.89
C GLN A 143 7.17 5.73 0.44
N GLY A 144 7.02 4.78 -0.49
CA GLY A 144 7.49 4.95 -1.86
C GLY A 144 6.85 6.11 -2.61
N ALA A 145 5.55 6.36 -2.41
CA ALA A 145 4.88 7.51 -3.01
C ALA A 145 5.50 8.84 -2.56
N ALA A 146 5.78 8.99 -1.26
CA ALA A 146 6.41 10.19 -0.72
C ALA A 146 7.82 10.40 -1.28
N TRP A 147 8.61 9.32 -1.41
CA TRP A 147 9.95 9.40 -2.01
C TRP A 147 9.90 9.86 -3.47
N MET A 148 9.03 9.26 -4.29
CA MET A 148 8.89 9.63 -5.70
C MET A 148 8.33 11.05 -5.88
N VAL A 149 7.39 11.48 -5.02
CA VAL A 149 6.88 12.85 -5.04
C VAL A 149 7.97 13.87 -4.70
N ALA A 150 8.83 13.56 -3.71
CA ALA A 150 9.98 14.41 -3.38
C ALA A 150 10.97 14.54 -4.54
N ASP A 151 11.13 13.49 -5.36
CA ASP A 151 11.94 13.50 -6.58
C ASP A 151 11.22 14.14 -7.79
N GLY A 152 10.01 14.69 -7.59
CA GLY A 152 9.31 15.48 -8.59
C GLY A 152 8.47 14.67 -9.58
N VAL A 153 8.19 13.39 -9.33
CA VAL A 153 7.43 12.53 -10.25
C VAL A 153 6.06 13.10 -10.65
N MET A 154 5.46 13.93 -9.81
CA MET A 154 4.16 14.57 -10.06
C MET A 154 4.25 15.93 -10.77
N GLN A 155 5.45 16.42 -11.09
CA GLN A 155 5.58 17.69 -11.80
C GLN A 155 4.91 17.62 -13.17
N ALA A 156 4.10 18.65 -13.49
CA ALA A 156 3.33 18.79 -14.71
C ALA A 156 2.29 17.66 -14.98
N VAL A 157 1.99 16.80 -14.02
CA VAL A 157 0.94 15.77 -14.16
C VAL A 157 -0.43 16.41 -13.98
N ASP A 158 -1.26 16.37 -15.02
CA ASP A 158 -2.64 16.89 -14.99
C ASP A 158 -3.63 15.90 -14.38
N SER A 159 -3.40 14.60 -14.59
CA SER A 159 -4.24 13.54 -14.06
C SER A 159 -3.43 12.27 -13.85
N ILE A 160 -3.77 11.52 -12.79
CA ILE A 160 -3.16 10.23 -12.50
C ILE A 160 -4.23 9.15 -12.41
N PHE A 161 -3.92 7.99 -12.98
CA PHE A 161 -4.74 6.79 -12.96
C PHE A 161 -4.00 5.64 -12.29
N SER A 162 -4.70 4.88 -11.45
CA SER A 162 -4.16 3.68 -10.80
C SER A 162 -5.21 2.58 -10.78
N LEU A 163 -4.77 1.36 -10.54
CA LEU A 163 -5.65 0.19 -10.40
C LEU A 163 -5.16 -0.68 -9.24
N HIS A 164 -6.06 -1.52 -8.73
CA HIS A 164 -5.72 -2.59 -7.81
C HIS A 164 -6.53 -3.85 -8.14
N VAL A 165 -5.90 -5.03 -8.09
CA VAL A 165 -6.60 -6.30 -8.24
C VAL A 165 -7.20 -6.73 -6.90
N PHE A 166 -8.45 -7.24 -6.93
CA PHE A 166 -9.13 -7.73 -5.74
C PHE A 166 -9.62 -9.16 -5.98
N PRO A 167 -9.33 -10.11 -5.07
CA PRO A 167 -9.80 -11.49 -5.21
C PRO A 167 -11.32 -11.64 -5.27
N SER A 168 -12.06 -10.66 -4.74
CA SER A 168 -13.53 -10.63 -4.73
C SER A 168 -14.15 -10.15 -6.05
N ILE A 169 -13.35 -9.61 -6.98
CA ILE A 169 -13.83 -9.15 -8.30
C ILE A 169 -13.46 -10.19 -9.35
N LEU A 170 -14.46 -10.68 -10.07
CA LEU A 170 -14.27 -11.69 -11.12
C LEU A 170 -13.38 -11.16 -12.25
N ALA A 171 -12.49 -12.00 -12.75
CA ALA A 171 -11.68 -11.69 -13.93
C ALA A 171 -12.56 -11.29 -15.12
N GLY A 172 -12.15 -10.24 -15.84
CA GLY A 172 -12.95 -9.65 -16.92
C GLY A 172 -13.94 -8.55 -16.45
N SER A 173 -14.02 -8.30 -15.13
CA SER A 173 -14.83 -7.22 -14.55
C SER A 173 -13.94 -6.11 -14.01
N ILE A 174 -14.43 -4.87 -14.06
CA ILE A 174 -13.78 -3.70 -13.47
C ILE A 174 -14.75 -3.07 -12.48
N GLY A 175 -14.31 -2.90 -11.23
CA GLY A 175 -15.05 -2.17 -10.20
C GLY A 175 -14.68 -0.69 -10.24
N ILE A 176 -15.70 0.17 -10.25
CA ILE A 176 -15.54 1.64 -10.14
C ILE A 176 -16.39 2.13 -8.99
N ARG A 177 -15.80 2.98 -8.14
CA ARG A 177 -16.52 3.65 -7.07
C ARG A 177 -16.26 5.15 -7.12
N TYR A 178 -17.32 5.94 -7.04
CA TYR A 178 -17.21 7.38 -6.85
C TYR A 178 -16.99 7.70 -5.37
N GLY A 179 -16.12 8.66 -5.09
CA GLY A 179 -15.72 9.02 -3.72
C GLY A 179 -14.59 8.14 -3.18
N ALA A 180 -14.50 8.00 -1.87
CA ALA A 180 -13.44 7.21 -1.23
C ALA A 180 -13.53 5.73 -1.62
N LEU A 181 -12.49 5.20 -2.25
CA LEU A 181 -12.37 3.79 -2.64
C LEU A 181 -11.74 2.97 -1.52
N THR A 182 -10.68 3.48 -0.91
CA THR A 182 -9.95 2.85 0.20
C THR A 182 -9.96 3.77 1.41
N ALA A 183 -9.80 3.20 2.60
CA ALA A 183 -9.64 3.97 3.83
C ALA A 183 -8.20 4.46 3.98
N ALA A 184 -8.02 5.61 4.64
CA ALA A 184 -6.73 5.96 5.22
C ALA A 184 -6.33 4.91 6.24
N ALA A 185 -5.03 4.66 6.37
CA ALA A 185 -4.43 3.66 7.23
C ALA A 185 -3.38 4.32 8.11
N ASP A 186 -3.56 4.20 9.43
CA ASP A 186 -2.62 4.68 10.42
C ASP A 186 -2.25 3.55 11.37
N ASP A 187 -1.01 3.51 11.77
CA ASP A 187 -0.53 2.65 12.84
C ASP A 187 -0.53 3.42 14.16
N ILE A 188 -0.90 2.76 15.23
CA ILE A 188 -0.89 3.31 16.58
C ILE A 188 -0.02 2.46 17.50
N GLU A 189 0.80 3.12 18.29
CA GLU A 189 1.60 2.51 19.35
C GLU A 189 1.29 3.19 20.68
N MET A 190 1.05 2.42 21.72
CA MET A 190 0.75 2.90 23.05
C MET A 190 1.58 2.18 24.09
N THR A 191 2.06 2.93 25.07
CA THR A 191 2.69 2.37 26.27
C THR A 191 1.96 2.86 27.51
N ILE A 192 1.41 1.94 28.28
CA ILE A 192 0.87 2.21 29.60
C ILE A 192 1.99 1.99 30.61
N VAL A 193 2.26 3.00 31.42
CA VAL A 193 3.28 2.96 32.47
C VAL A 193 2.57 3.01 33.83
N GLY A 194 2.83 2.01 34.65
CA GLY A 194 2.32 1.88 36.01
C GLY A 194 3.46 1.78 37.02
N GLU A 195 3.16 1.18 38.15
CA GLU A 195 4.12 0.91 39.25
C GLU A 195 4.04 -0.54 39.68
N SER A 196 5.19 -1.24 39.70
CA SER A 196 5.25 -2.66 40.06
C SER A 196 5.01 -2.89 41.54
N GLY A 197 4.33 -4.00 41.87
CA GLY A 197 4.07 -4.37 43.24
C GLY A 197 3.74 -5.84 43.44
N HIS A 198 3.53 -6.25 44.68
CA HIS A 198 3.14 -7.60 45.01
C HIS A 198 1.68 -7.84 44.63
N GLY A 199 1.37 -8.91 43.86
CA GLY A 199 0.02 -9.21 43.35
C GLY A 199 -1.08 -9.29 44.44
N ALA A 200 -0.74 -9.57 45.72
CA ALA A 200 -1.69 -9.53 46.82
C ALA A 200 -1.84 -8.14 47.50
N ARG A 201 -1.12 -7.11 47.03
CA ARG A 201 -1.12 -5.75 47.57
C ARG A 201 -1.35 -4.69 46.49
N PRO A 202 -2.47 -4.74 45.76
CA PRO A 202 -2.72 -3.83 44.61
C PRO A 202 -2.81 -2.36 45.02
N HIS A 203 -3.11 -2.07 46.30
CA HIS A 203 -3.18 -0.71 46.84
C HIS A 203 -1.80 -0.04 47.01
N GLU A 204 -0.70 -0.78 46.84
CA GLU A 204 0.68 -0.30 46.92
C GLU A 204 1.32 -0.19 45.51
N ALA A 205 0.55 -0.30 44.42
CA ALA A 205 1.03 -0.35 43.04
C ALA A 205 0.06 0.31 42.08
N ILE A 206 0.50 0.48 40.81
CA ILE A 206 -0.36 0.93 39.69
C ILE A 206 -0.30 -0.14 38.62
N ASP A 207 -1.43 -0.83 38.41
CA ASP A 207 -1.51 -2.00 37.54
C ASP A 207 -1.67 -1.61 36.07
N ALA A 208 -0.56 -1.62 35.31
CA ALA A 208 -0.55 -1.29 33.90
C ALA A 208 -1.38 -2.26 33.04
N ILE A 209 -1.51 -3.55 33.43
CA ILE A 209 -2.34 -4.52 32.69
C ILE A 209 -3.82 -4.19 32.88
N TRP A 210 -4.26 -3.89 34.11
CA TRP A 210 -5.64 -3.50 34.36
C TRP A 210 -5.99 -2.22 33.59
N ILE A 211 -5.15 -1.17 33.64
CA ILE A 211 -5.35 0.08 32.90
C ILE A 211 -5.41 -0.17 31.40
N ALA A 212 -4.48 -0.96 30.82
CA ALA A 212 -4.48 -1.30 29.40
C ALA A 212 -5.79 -1.98 28.97
N SER A 213 -6.36 -2.84 29.81
CA SER A 213 -7.66 -3.48 29.55
C SER A 213 -8.81 -2.46 29.48
N GLN A 214 -8.77 -1.44 30.35
CA GLN A 214 -9.75 -0.33 30.33
C GLN A 214 -9.58 0.56 29.10
N VAL A 215 -8.34 0.85 28.70
CA VAL A 215 -8.03 1.63 27.49
C VAL A 215 -8.58 0.92 26.26
N ILE A 216 -8.33 -0.39 26.08
CA ILE A 216 -8.86 -1.16 24.94
C ILE A 216 -10.40 -1.09 24.94
N THR A 217 -11.02 -1.35 26.07
CA THR A 217 -12.49 -1.34 26.21
C THR A 217 -13.06 0.06 25.93
N GLY A 218 -12.45 1.08 26.54
CA GLY A 218 -12.87 2.47 26.39
C GLY A 218 -12.76 2.98 24.96
N LEU A 219 -11.68 2.68 24.25
CA LEU A 219 -11.54 3.05 22.84
C LEU A 219 -12.65 2.44 21.98
N GLN A 220 -12.96 1.14 22.16
CA GLN A 220 -14.04 0.49 21.41
C GLN A 220 -15.43 1.08 21.76
N GLN A 221 -15.67 1.39 23.03
CA GLN A 221 -16.90 2.06 23.45
C GLN A 221 -17.00 3.48 22.88
N ALA A 222 -15.92 4.24 22.96
CA ALA A 222 -15.88 5.60 22.44
C ALA A 222 -16.18 5.64 20.93
N ILE A 223 -15.57 4.76 20.11
CA ILE A 223 -15.90 4.66 18.70
C ILE A 223 -17.40 4.44 18.49
N SER A 224 -17.97 3.46 19.20
CA SER A 224 -19.38 3.10 19.00
C SER A 224 -20.37 4.16 19.48
N ARG A 225 -19.98 5.02 20.42
CA ARG A 225 -20.89 5.98 21.10
C ARG A 225 -20.69 7.44 20.73
N THR A 226 -19.50 7.83 20.28
CA THR A 226 -19.19 9.22 19.98
C THR A 226 -19.00 9.52 18.49
N GLN A 227 -18.69 8.49 17.69
CA GLN A 227 -18.46 8.68 16.26
C GLN A 227 -19.77 8.66 15.46
N ASN A 228 -19.81 9.48 14.41
CA ASN A 228 -20.93 9.49 13.49
C ASN A 228 -20.97 8.15 12.71
N PRO A 229 -22.05 7.35 12.76
CA PRO A 229 -22.15 6.07 12.07
C PRO A 229 -22.06 6.18 10.53
N LEU A 230 -22.29 7.37 9.97
CA LEU A 230 -22.10 7.65 8.55
C LEU A 230 -20.62 7.95 8.19
N ARG A 231 -19.75 8.06 9.20
CA ARG A 231 -18.30 8.27 9.05
C ARG A 231 -17.57 7.16 9.79
N PRO A 232 -17.58 5.93 9.27
CA PRO A 232 -17.09 4.77 9.99
C PRO A 232 -15.58 4.86 10.24
N ILE A 233 -15.18 4.42 11.44
CA ILE A 233 -13.81 4.21 11.88
C ILE A 233 -13.68 2.76 12.28
N VAL A 234 -12.55 2.15 11.94
CA VAL A 234 -12.13 0.86 12.48
C VAL A 234 -10.83 1.07 13.25
N LEU A 235 -10.83 0.72 14.52
CA LEU A 235 -9.64 0.70 15.37
C LEU A 235 -9.44 -0.72 15.88
N THR A 236 -8.26 -1.26 15.68
CA THR A 236 -7.90 -2.61 16.10
C THR A 236 -6.61 -2.53 16.91
N ILE A 237 -6.60 -3.09 18.12
CA ILE A 237 -5.37 -3.39 18.84
C ILE A 237 -4.96 -4.80 18.44
N GLY A 238 -3.87 -4.90 17.68
CA GLY A 238 -3.37 -6.16 17.12
C GLY A 238 -2.40 -6.90 18.03
N THR A 239 -1.66 -6.16 18.85
CA THR A 239 -0.72 -6.74 19.82
C THR A 239 -0.85 -6.11 21.19
N ILE A 240 -0.59 -6.92 22.23
CA ILE A 240 -0.46 -6.49 23.62
C ILE A 240 0.61 -7.31 24.28
N SER A 241 1.53 -6.66 25.01
CA SER A 241 2.62 -7.32 25.74
C SER A 241 2.88 -6.60 27.06
N GLY A 242 2.98 -7.34 28.18
CA GLY A 242 3.28 -6.78 29.49
C GLY A 242 3.32 -7.83 30.60
N GLY A 243 3.87 -7.43 31.76
CA GLY A 243 4.04 -8.29 32.92
C GLY A 243 5.26 -9.21 32.85
N ARG A 244 5.64 -9.79 34.01
CA ARG A 244 6.85 -10.63 34.13
C ARG A 244 6.55 -11.95 34.89
N ALA A 245 5.62 -11.92 35.82
CA ALA A 245 5.25 -13.10 36.63
C ALA A 245 3.80 -12.97 37.15
N PRO A 246 3.09 -14.08 37.41
CA PRO A 246 1.67 -14.06 37.78
C PRO A 246 1.39 -13.42 39.13
N ASN A 247 2.38 -13.29 40.00
CA ASN A 247 2.27 -12.72 41.35
C ASN A 247 2.89 -11.31 41.46
N ILE A 248 3.26 -10.68 40.35
CA ILE A 248 3.82 -9.33 40.27
C ILE A 248 2.90 -8.45 39.43
N ILE A 249 2.48 -7.30 39.97
CA ILE A 249 1.74 -6.27 39.23
C ILE A 249 2.66 -5.66 38.19
N ALA A 250 2.16 -5.58 36.96
CA ALA A 250 2.94 -5.07 35.82
C ALA A 250 3.10 -3.55 35.91
N ASP A 251 4.32 -3.11 35.73
CA ASP A 251 4.71 -1.69 35.64
C ASP A 251 4.64 -1.13 34.20
N ARG A 252 4.45 -2.02 33.21
CA ARG A 252 4.44 -1.59 31.81
C ARG A 252 3.67 -2.55 30.94
N VAL A 253 2.87 -1.97 30.03
CA VAL A 253 2.20 -2.68 28.92
C VAL A 253 2.44 -1.92 27.63
N GLN A 254 2.82 -2.62 26.58
CA GLN A 254 2.93 -2.10 25.23
C GLN A 254 1.81 -2.68 24.36
N MET A 255 1.19 -1.84 23.56
CA MET A 255 0.14 -2.20 22.62
C MET A 255 0.44 -1.57 21.27
N SER A 256 0.14 -2.29 20.19
CA SER A 256 0.13 -1.72 18.85
C SER A 256 -1.13 -2.12 18.10
N GLY A 257 -1.52 -1.27 17.17
CA GLY A 257 -2.75 -1.47 16.42
C GLY A 257 -2.83 -0.59 15.19
N THR A 258 -3.98 -0.64 14.52
CA THR A 258 -4.23 0.15 13.31
C THR A 258 -5.55 0.89 13.42
N VAL A 259 -5.61 2.03 12.74
CA VAL A 259 -6.84 2.82 12.56
C VAL A 259 -7.13 2.97 11.08
N ARG A 260 -8.40 2.84 10.72
CA ARG A 260 -8.90 3.05 9.35
C ARG A 260 -10.03 4.06 9.36
N SER A 261 -9.98 5.02 8.44
CA SER A 261 -11.04 6.01 8.25
C SER A 261 -11.21 6.39 6.79
N LEU A 262 -12.45 6.67 6.37
CA LEU A 262 -12.79 7.03 4.98
C LEU A 262 -12.87 8.53 4.73
N HIS A 263 -13.09 9.33 5.78
CA HIS A 263 -13.34 10.76 5.68
C HIS A 263 -12.11 11.56 6.13
N PRO A 264 -11.55 12.46 5.30
CA PRO A 264 -10.39 13.28 5.66
C PRO A 264 -10.57 14.10 6.94
N GLU A 265 -11.76 14.67 7.14
CA GLU A 265 -12.10 15.43 8.36
C GLU A 265 -12.04 14.55 9.62
N THR A 266 -12.53 13.30 9.51
CA THR A 266 -12.46 12.34 10.60
C THR A 266 -11.01 11.91 10.85
N HIS A 267 -10.28 11.63 9.80
CA HIS A 267 -8.86 11.25 9.88
C HIS A 267 -8.03 12.33 10.60
N ALA A 268 -8.25 13.59 10.26
CA ALA A 268 -7.49 14.71 10.84
C ALA A 268 -7.66 14.87 12.38
N ILE A 269 -8.80 14.46 12.94
CA ILE A 269 -9.05 14.59 14.39
C ILE A 269 -8.74 13.32 15.19
N LEU A 270 -8.50 12.18 14.51
CA LEU A 270 -8.31 10.88 15.18
C LEU A 270 -7.14 10.82 16.15
N PRO A 271 -5.94 11.36 15.85
CA PRO A 271 -4.82 11.34 16.77
C PRO A 271 -5.17 11.97 18.11
N ASP A 272 -5.65 13.21 18.08
CA ASP A 272 -6.00 13.98 19.30
C ASP A 272 -7.15 13.31 20.06
N TRP A 273 -8.13 12.78 19.33
CA TRP A 273 -9.27 12.08 19.94
C TRP A 273 -8.86 10.79 20.64
N ILE A 274 -7.97 9.98 20.03
CA ILE A 274 -7.44 8.74 20.63
C ILE A 274 -6.64 9.09 21.89
N GLU A 275 -5.74 10.08 21.79
CA GLU A 275 -4.92 10.54 22.92
C GLU A 275 -5.80 11.00 24.08
N GLN A 276 -6.86 11.78 23.80
CA GLN A 276 -7.78 12.24 24.84
C GLN A 276 -8.49 11.08 25.53
N VAL A 277 -9.04 10.12 24.76
CA VAL A 277 -9.74 8.94 25.34
C VAL A 277 -8.79 8.12 26.21
N VAL A 278 -7.56 7.92 25.77
CA VAL A 278 -6.56 7.16 26.55
C VAL A 278 -6.18 7.92 27.82
N THR A 279 -5.95 9.22 27.73
CA THR A 279 -5.58 10.06 28.87
C THR A 279 -6.70 10.14 29.92
N ASP A 280 -7.96 10.21 29.48
CA ASP A 280 -9.12 10.27 30.39
C ASP A 280 -9.32 8.94 31.18
N ILE A 281 -8.75 7.86 30.70
CA ILE A 281 -8.82 6.54 31.36
C ILE A 281 -7.62 6.31 32.30
N CYS A 282 -6.46 6.84 31.98
CA CYS A 282 -5.24 6.69 32.77
C CYS A 282 -5.19 7.66 33.94
#